data_f6770357a2e7d4a0d81a4e29019d505f
#
_entry.id   f6770357a2e7d4a0d81a4e29019d505f
#
_cell.length_a   1.000
_cell.length_b   1.000
_cell.length_c   1.000
_cell.angle_alpha   90.00
_cell.angle_beta   90.00
_cell.angle_gamma   90.00
#
_symmetry.space_group_name_H-M   'P 1'
#
loop_
_entity.id
_entity.type
_entity.pdbx_description
1 polymer ?
#
loop_
_entity_poly.entity_id
_entity_poly.type
_entity_poly.pdbx_seq_one_letter_code
_entity_poly.pdbx_strand_id
1 'polypeptide(L)'
;MNRVLILVNLTGLIIGISYGLHGPLLPIFAKNVIGATYSELGLIGLANFVPYMFIPLFVGILLDRINNAYILAIGAAINSASIYLLSIAQSVPEIMGFRIMTGIAHAFFWPPCEAIISNESTEKNRVKNISWFTMFFVMGFMIGPLLGTAFLENIEVTYRILFQIAAFILAAAIITALLASRKKIKKQHERFSFSAIKDMRKFPEVITLLIFCTSAFGIILTIFPAFLNDKGMSATDILYLYFAFGISRVISLALAGKFAKRTSQTLIAATLAVSIGLGISVVADSIIMFGIALVLMGFGFSIFFPLTLEIILSKTKKGISGKIIGAYETIFGLGWAIGPTIGGPITQSFGNETPYIIFAIIGVGITILAIISRKKLEPLKISE
;
A
#
# COMPACT_ATOMS: atom_id res chain seq x y z
N MET A 1 20.69 9.17 -14.03
CA MET A 1 20.00 7.95 -13.53
C MET A 1 20.26 6.84 -14.53
N ASN A 2 20.63 5.63 -14.09
CA ASN A 2 20.89 4.48 -14.96
C ASN A 2 19.60 4.07 -15.69
N ARG A 3 19.69 3.63 -16.97
CA ARG A 3 18.56 3.19 -17.80
C ARG A 3 17.66 2.16 -17.08
N VAL A 4 18.26 1.21 -16.34
CA VAL A 4 17.50 0.19 -15.60
C VAL A 4 16.67 0.82 -14.48
N LEU A 5 17.23 1.76 -13.71
CA LEU A 5 16.50 2.47 -12.67
C LEU A 5 15.33 3.30 -13.24
N ILE A 6 15.51 3.90 -14.43
CA ILE A 6 14.43 4.61 -15.12
C ILE A 6 13.30 3.64 -15.46
N LEU A 7 13.62 2.48 -16.04
CA LEU A 7 12.65 1.49 -16.45
C LEU A 7 11.89 0.88 -15.25
N VAL A 8 12.56 0.60 -14.13
CA VAL A 8 11.91 0.10 -12.91
C VAL A 8 11.00 1.16 -12.30
N ASN A 9 11.43 2.43 -12.26
CA ASN A 9 10.59 3.53 -11.80
C ASN A 9 9.35 3.71 -12.70
N LEU A 10 9.53 3.60 -14.03
CA LEU A 10 8.42 3.65 -14.98
C LEU A 10 7.48 2.46 -14.79
N THR A 11 8.01 1.25 -14.54
CA THR A 11 7.18 0.09 -14.19
C THR A 11 6.34 0.37 -12.94
N GLY A 12 6.95 0.94 -11.88
CA GLY A 12 6.24 1.35 -10.67
C GLY A 12 5.14 2.38 -10.94
N LEU A 13 5.42 3.39 -11.75
CA LEU A 13 4.45 4.41 -12.15
C LEU A 13 3.25 3.80 -12.89
N ILE A 14 3.51 2.94 -13.88
CA ILE A 14 2.45 2.28 -14.68
C ILE A 14 1.56 1.41 -13.78
N ILE A 15 2.16 0.61 -12.91
CA ILE A 15 1.41 -0.23 -11.96
C ILE A 15 0.61 0.67 -11.01
N GLY A 16 1.21 1.76 -10.51
CA GLY A 16 0.53 2.75 -9.68
C GLY A 16 -0.69 3.36 -10.37
N ILE A 17 -0.58 3.76 -11.64
CA ILE A 17 -1.70 4.31 -12.45
C ILE A 17 -2.85 3.29 -12.51
N SER A 18 -2.56 2.04 -12.84
CA SER A 18 -3.58 0.99 -12.88
C SER A 18 -4.28 0.82 -11.52
N TYR A 19 -3.51 0.80 -10.42
CA TYR A 19 -4.08 0.67 -9.07
C TYR A 19 -4.92 1.86 -8.64
N GLY A 20 -4.48 3.07 -8.98
CA GLY A 20 -5.26 4.27 -8.71
C GLY A 20 -6.56 4.33 -9.50
N LEU A 21 -6.55 3.82 -10.74
CA LEU A 21 -7.70 3.80 -11.61
C LEU A 21 -8.80 2.84 -11.13
N HIS A 22 -8.45 1.57 -10.81
CA HIS A 22 -9.45 0.56 -10.47
C HIS A 22 -9.66 0.38 -8.96
N GLY A 23 -8.64 0.66 -8.15
CA GLY A 23 -8.65 0.37 -6.70
C GLY A 23 -9.82 1.00 -5.96
N PRO A 24 -10.05 2.33 -6.05
CA PRO A 24 -11.19 2.98 -5.40
C PRO A 24 -12.56 2.55 -5.94
N LEU A 25 -12.61 2.10 -7.19
CA LEU A 25 -13.87 1.69 -7.85
C LEU A 25 -14.25 0.24 -7.55
N LEU A 26 -13.30 -0.62 -7.19
CA LEU A 26 -13.57 -2.04 -6.94
C LEU A 26 -14.55 -2.28 -5.79
N PRO A 27 -14.45 -1.64 -4.61
CA PRO A 27 -15.42 -1.83 -3.54
C PRO A 27 -16.82 -1.36 -3.94
N ILE A 28 -16.93 -0.28 -4.71
CA ILE A 28 -18.20 0.26 -5.23
C ILE A 28 -18.81 -0.73 -6.23
N PHE A 29 -18.01 -1.23 -7.18
CA PHE A 29 -18.42 -2.26 -8.13
C PHE A 29 -18.88 -3.54 -7.43
N ALA A 30 -18.08 -4.04 -6.48
CA ALA A 30 -18.42 -5.25 -5.75
C ALA A 30 -19.74 -5.10 -4.99
N LYS A 31 -19.97 -3.95 -4.35
CA LYS A 31 -21.20 -3.69 -3.59
C LYS A 31 -22.40 -3.45 -4.50
N ASN A 32 -22.31 -2.52 -5.43
CA ASN A 32 -23.47 -2.01 -6.17
C ASN A 32 -23.82 -2.84 -7.42
N VAL A 33 -22.82 -3.50 -8.04
CA VAL A 33 -23.04 -4.28 -9.27
C VAL A 33 -23.15 -5.77 -8.98
N ILE A 34 -22.31 -6.28 -8.05
CA ILE A 34 -22.27 -7.70 -7.69
C ILE A 34 -23.14 -8.01 -6.46
N GLY A 35 -23.47 -7.01 -5.65
CA GLY A 35 -24.30 -7.18 -4.46
C GLY A 35 -23.53 -7.64 -3.22
N ALA A 36 -22.22 -7.40 -3.15
CA ALA A 36 -21.41 -7.75 -2.00
C ALA A 36 -21.83 -6.98 -0.73
N THR A 37 -21.91 -7.70 0.37
CA THR A 37 -22.07 -7.14 1.71
C THR A 37 -20.77 -6.49 2.21
N TYR A 38 -20.83 -5.68 3.27
CA TYR A 38 -19.63 -5.11 3.87
C TYR A 38 -18.68 -6.18 4.44
N SER A 39 -19.22 -7.27 4.99
CA SER A 39 -18.42 -8.42 5.43
C SER A 39 -17.66 -9.04 4.25
N GLU A 40 -18.30 -9.20 3.11
CA GLU A 40 -17.68 -9.72 1.89
C GLU A 40 -16.64 -8.75 1.31
N LEU A 41 -16.85 -7.42 1.39
CA LEU A 41 -15.81 -6.44 1.06
C LEU A 41 -14.56 -6.61 1.94
N GLY A 42 -14.76 -6.88 3.23
CA GLY A 42 -13.68 -7.24 4.15
C GLY A 42 -12.92 -8.49 3.71
N LEU A 43 -13.64 -9.54 3.30
CA LEU A 43 -13.05 -10.79 2.78
C LEU A 43 -12.36 -10.61 1.44
N ILE A 44 -12.88 -9.77 0.55
CA ILE A 44 -12.22 -9.37 -0.73
C ILE A 44 -10.88 -8.69 -0.44
N GLY A 45 -10.80 -7.83 0.58
CA GLY A 45 -9.56 -7.25 1.06
C GLY A 45 -8.59 -8.30 1.60
N LEU A 46 -9.07 -9.17 2.48
CA LEU A 46 -8.29 -10.29 3.05
C LEU A 46 -7.71 -11.19 1.95
N ALA A 47 -8.53 -11.55 0.95
CA ALA A 47 -8.13 -12.38 -0.18
C ALA A 47 -6.93 -11.80 -0.95
N ASN A 48 -6.81 -10.47 -1.02
CA ASN A 48 -5.65 -9.82 -1.61
C ASN A 48 -4.41 -9.81 -0.70
N PHE A 49 -4.61 -9.54 0.59
CA PHE A 49 -3.47 -9.28 1.48
C PHE A 49 -2.83 -10.55 2.05
N VAL A 50 -3.60 -11.64 2.23
CA VAL A 50 -3.06 -12.91 2.74
C VAL A 50 -1.98 -13.50 1.83
N PRO A 51 -2.17 -13.63 0.50
CA PRO A 51 -1.08 -14.08 -0.36
C PRO A 51 0.15 -13.18 -0.29
N TYR A 52 -0.03 -11.86 -0.20
CA TYR A 52 1.05 -10.91 -0.08
C TYR A 52 1.90 -11.12 1.20
N MET A 53 1.33 -11.62 2.27
CA MET A 53 2.08 -11.92 3.51
C MET A 53 3.05 -13.11 3.36
N PHE A 54 2.69 -14.13 2.57
CA PHE A 54 3.43 -15.40 2.51
C PHE A 54 4.24 -15.58 1.23
N ILE A 55 3.72 -15.16 0.10
CA ILE A 55 4.34 -15.39 -1.22
C ILE A 55 5.71 -14.69 -1.39
N PRO A 56 5.99 -13.48 -0.83
CA PRO A 56 7.31 -12.87 -0.91
C PRO A 56 8.45 -13.76 -0.41
N LEU A 57 8.15 -14.68 0.53
CA LEU A 57 9.12 -15.65 1.05
C LEU A 57 9.62 -16.60 -0.05
N PHE A 58 8.69 -17.07 -0.91
CA PHE A 58 9.00 -17.93 -2.05
C PHE A 58 9.64 -17.14 -3.18
N VAL A 59 9.19 -15.91 -3.42
CA VAL A 59 9.78 -15.01 -4.42
C VAL A 59 11.25 -14.72 -4.08
N GLY A 60 11.59 -14.55 -2.81
CA GLY A 60 12.98 -14.41 -2.37
C GLY A 60 13.90 -15.51 -2.88
N ILE A 61 13.44 -16.78 -2.89
CA ILE A 61 14.19 -17.92 -3.44
C ILE A 61 14.33 -17.82 -4.97
N LEU A 62 13.27 -17.35 -5.64
CA LEU A 62 13.28 -17.15 -7.10
C LEU A 62 14.24 -16.04 -7.52
N LEU A 63 14.36 -14.97 -6.73
CA LEU A 63 15.28 -13.84 -6.99
C LEU A 63 16.74 -14.28 -7.05
N ASP A 64 17.09 -15.37 -6.36
CA ASP A 64 18.44 -15.94 -6.39
C ASP A 64 18.71 -16.82 -7.63
N ARG A 65 17.65 -17.35 -8.25
CA ARG A 65 17.74 -18.33 -9.34
C ARG A 65 17.41 -17.76 -10.71
N ILE A 66 16.49 -16.82 -10.77
CA ILE A 66 15.93 -16.24 -12.00
C ILE A 66 16.30 -14.77 -12.08
N ASN A 67 16.37 -14.23 -13.30
CA ASN A 67 16.54 -12.80 -13.51
C ASN A 67 15.36 -12.03 -12.91
N ASN A 68 15.65 -11.08 -12.04
CA ASN A 68 14.63 -10.29 -11.31
C ASN A 68 13.64 -9.57 -12.24
N ALA A 69 14.09 -9.15 -13.43
CA ALA A 69 13.24 -8.52 -14.42
C ALA A 69 12.18 -9.47 -14.99
N TYR A 70 12.51 -10.77 -15.15
CA TYR A 70 11.52 -11.77 -15.58
C TYR A 70 10.51 -12.08 -14.47
N ILE A 71 10.95 -12.12 -13.21
CA ILE A 71 10.04 -12.28 -12.07
C ILE A 71 9.07 -11.11 -12.01
N LEU A 72 9.57 -9.88 -12.17
CA LEU A 72 8.77 -8.65 -12.23
C LEU A 72 7.77 -8.68 -13.40
N ALA A 73 8.20 -9.13 -14.59
CA ALA A 73 7.34 -9.23 -15.76
C ALA A 73 6.22 -10.27 -15.56
N ILE A 74 6.53 -11.42 -14.95
CA ILE A 74 5.54 -12.45 -14.58
C ILE A 74 4.51 -11.84 -13.59
N GLY A 75 4.97 -11.11 -12.57
CA GLY A 75 4.10 -10.40 -11.63
C GLY A 75 3.16 -9.41 -12.33
N ALA A 76 3.70 -8.59 -13.24
CA ALA A 76 2.90 -7.67 -14.04
C ALA A 76 1.88 -8.40 -14.93
N ALA A 77 2.24 -9.53 -15.52
CA ALA A 77 1.34 -10.33 -16.35
C ALA A 77 0.19 -10.95 -15.52
N ILE A 78 0.50 -11.57 -14.37
CA ILE A 78 -0.51 -12.12 -13.45
C ILE A 78 -1.46 -11.00 -13.00
N ASN A 79 -0.93 -9.82 -12.68
CA ASN A 79 -1.71 -8.70 -12.20
C ASN A 79 -2.62 -8.13 -13.30
N SER A 80 -2.10 -7.94 -14.51
CA SER A 80 -2.89 -7.50 -15.66
C SER A 80 -4.03 -8.48 -15.94
N ALA A 81 -3.74 -9.79 -15.97
CA ALA A 81 -4.76 -10.81 -16.13
C ALA A 81 -5.80 -10.78 -15.00
N SER A 82 -5.38 -10.63 -13.74
CA SER A 82 -6.30 -10.56 -12.59
C SER A 82 -7.26 -9.39 -12.70
N ILE A 83 -6.77 -8.19 -13.08
CA ILE A 83 -7.60 -6.99 -13.19
C ILE A 83 -8.55 -7.11 -14.40
N TYR A 84 -8.09 -7.72 -15.50
CA TYR A 84 -8.98 -8.03 -16.62
C TYR A 84 -10.09 -9.00 -16.19
N LEU A 85 -9.76 -10.07 -15.45
CA LEU A 85 -10.74 -11.02 -14.92
C LEU A 85 -11.74 -10.35 -13.95
N LEU A 86 -11.30 -9.38 -13.13
CA LEU A 86 -12.23 -8.57 -12.32
C LEU A 86 -13.26 -7.85 -13.17
N SER A 87 -12.93 -7.45 -14.39
CA SER A 87 -13.88 -6.78 -15.30
C SER A 87 -15.05 -7.66 -15.75
N ILE A 88 -14.86 -8.95 -15.75
CA ILE A 88 -15.88 -9.93 -16.17
C ILE A 88 -16.50 -10.70 -15.00
N ALA A 89 -16.10 -10.42 -13.76
CA ALA A 89 -16.62 -11.07 -12.55
C ALA A 89 -18.14 -10.92 -12.44
N GLN A 90 -18.81 -11.99 -12.02
CA GLN A 90 -20.27 -12.08 -11.85
C GLN A 90 -20.66 -12.37 -10.40
N SER A 91 -19.70 -12.73 -9.54
CA SER A 91 -19.95 -13.15 -8.16
C SER A 91 -18.85 -12.72 -7.22
N VAL A 92 -19.16 -12.64 -5.91
CA VAL A 92 -18.18 -12.34 -4.85
C VAL A 92 -17.04 -13.37 -4.79
N PRO A 93 -17.29 -14.70 -4.89
CA PRO A 93 -16.22 -15.69 -4.92
C PRO A 93 -15.25 -15.51 -6.09
N GLU A 94 -15.75 -15.12 -7.29
CA GLU A 94 -14.88 -14.81 -8.43
C GLU A 94 -13.98 -13.60 -8.13
N ILE A 95 -14.55 -12.51 -7.57
CA ILE A 95 -13.77 -11.34 -7.16
C ILE A 95 -12.70 -11.76 -6.16
N MET A 96 -13.04 -12.56 -5.15
CA MET A 96 -12.07 -13.06 -4.16
C MET A 96 -10.96 -13.87 -4.82
N GLY A 97 -11.29 -14.78 -5.76
CA GLY A 97 -10.30 -15.56 -6.51
C GLY A 97 -9.34 -14.66 -7.30
N PHE A 98 -9.86 -13.65 -8.00
CA PHE A 98 -9.03 -12.71 -8.75
C PHE A 98 -8.22 -11.79 -7.84
N ARG A 99 -8.72 -11.46 -6.64
CA ARG A 99 -7.97 -10.72 -5.62
C ARG A 99 -6.83 -11.55 -5.01
N ILE A 100 -7.00 -12.87 -4.86
CA ILE A 100 -5.89 -13.77 -4.50
C ILE A 100 -4.78 -13.68 -5.56
N MET A 101 -5.13 -13.72 -6.85
CA MET A 101 -4.16 -13.55 -7.94
C MET A 101 -3.46 -12.18 -7.87
N THR A 102 -4.21 -11.10 -7.59
CA THR A 102 -3.62 -9.76 -7.39
C THR A 102 -2.62 -9.77 -6.23
N GLY A 103 -2.96 -10.41 -5.11
CA GLY A 103 -2.08 -10.53 -3.95
C GLY A 103 -0.79 -11.30 -4.24
N ILE A 104 -0.88 -12.38 -5.01
CA ILE A 104 0.29 -13.12 -5.53
C ILE A 104 1.13 -12.19 -6.41
N ALA A 105 0.51 -11.47 -7.34
CA ALA A 105 1.19 -10.54 -8.23
C ALA A 105 1.93 -9.42 -7.49
N HIS A 106 1.39 -8.91 -6.38
CA HIS A 106 2.07 -7.94 -5.52
C HIS A 106 3.39 -8.47 -4.97
N ALA A 107 3.44 -9.73 -4.60
CA ALA A 107 4.66 -10.37 -4.12
C ALA A 107 5.73 -10.52 -5.23
N PHE A 108 5.30 -10.57 -6.50
CA PHE A 108 6.17 -10.57 -7.67
C PHE A 108 6.52 -9.17 -8.17
N PHE A 109 6.06 -8.12 -7.48
CA PHE A 109 6.34 -6.73 -7.83
C PHE A 109 7.36 -6.07 -6.88
N TRP A 110 7.06 -5.96 -5.59
CA TRP A 110 7.90 -5.21 -4.65
C TRP A 110 9.30 -5.81 -4.49
N PRO A 111 9.47 -7.09 -4.12
CA PRO A 111 10.79 -7.66 -3.89
C PRO A 111 11.70 -7.66 -5.13
N PRO A 112 11.22 -7.96 -6.36
CA PRO A 112 12.06 -7.86 -7.56
C PRO A 112 12.49 -6.43 -7.86
N CYS A 113 11.62 -5.43 -7.69
CA CYS A 113 11.96 -4.03 -7.89
C CYS A 113 13.06 -3.59 -6.92
N GLU A 114 12.90 -3.87 -5.63
CA GLU A 114 13.89 -3.55 -4.61
C GLU A 114 15.23 -4.25 -4.87
N ALA A 115 15.19 -5.51 -5.30
CA ALA A 115 16.38 -6.27 -5.67
C ALA A 115 17.10 -5.67 -6.90
N ILE A 116 16.36 -5.26 -7.94
CA ILE A 116 16.94 -4.60 -9.12
C ILE A 116 17.56 -3.26 -8.71
N ILE A 117 16.82 -2.44 -7.96
CA ILE A 117 17.29 -1.13 -7.51
C ILE A 117 18.53 -1.27 -6.63
N SER A 118 18.54 -2.23 -5.71
CA SER A 118 19.67 -2.51 -4.83
C SER A 118 20.93 -2.91 -5.61
N ASN A 119 20.77 -3.70 -6.69
CA ASN A 119 21.89 -4.15 -7.54
C ASN A 119 22.45 -3.03 -8.41
N GLU A 120 21.62 -2.08 -8.82
CA GLU A 120 22.00 -0.96 -9.69
C GLU A 120 22.40 0.29 -8.88
N SER A 121 22.41 0.20 -7.55
CA SER A 121 22.73 1.32 -6.64
C SER A 121 23.99 1.04 -5.85
N THR A 122 24.77 2.10 -5.59
CA THR A 122 25.80 2.11 -4.55
C THR A 122 25.13 2.13 -3.17
N GLU A 123 25.81 1.69 -2.11
CA GLU A 123 25.28 1.74 -0.73
C GLU A 123 24.76 3.14 -0.36
N LYS A 124 25.51 4.19 -0.75
CA LYS A 124 25.16 5.59 -0.50
C LYS A 124 23.85 6.03 -1.17
N ASN A 125 23.52 5.47 -2.35
CA ASN A 125 22.39 5.91 -3.16
C ASN A 125 21.20 4.94 -3.09
N ARG A 126 21.33 3.77 -2.46
CA ARG A 126 20.29 2.73 -2.44
C ARG A 126 18.97 3.24 -1.85
N VAL A 127 19.00 3.80 -0.65
CA VAL A 127 17.82 4.33 0.03
C VAL A 127 17.14 5.40 -0.81
N LYS A 128 17.92 6.33 -1.38
CA LYS A 128 17.41 7.36 -2.27
C LYS A 128 16.69 6.78 -3.49
N ASN A 129 17.27 5.76 -4.12
CA ASN A 129 16.68 5.15 -5.32
C ASN A 129 15.43 4.34 -5.01
N ILE A 130 15.36 3.66 -3.86
CA ILE A 130 14.13 2.99 -3.37
C ILE A 130 13.04 4.04 -3.09
N SER A 131 13.39 5.16 -2.44
CA SER A 131 12.43 6.24 -2.17
C SER A 131 11.89 6.86 -3.47
N TRP A 132 12.73 7.04 -4.49
CA TRP A 132 12.28 7.49 -5.81
C TRP A 132 11.30 6.51 -6.44
N PHE A 133 11.61 5.21 -6.40
CA PHE A 133 10.71 4.17 -6.91
C PHE A 133 9.34 4.19 -6.21
N THR A 134 9.34 4.25 -4.88
CA THR A 134 8.10 4.36 -4.09
C THR A 134 7.31 5.62 -4.46
N MET A 135 8.00 6.74 -4.66
CA MET A 135 7.37 7.99 -5.07
C MET A 135 6.75 7.88 -6.48
N PHE A 136 7.44 7.26 -7.45
CA PHE A 136 6.87 7.03 -8.79
C PHE A 136 5.62 6.15 -8.75
N PHE A 137 5.62 5.10 -7.94
CA PHE A 137 4.44 4.27 -7.72
C PHE A 137 3.27 5.08 -7.11
N VAL A 138 3.54 5.88 -6.07
CA VAL A 138 2.52 6.71 -5.42
C VAL A 138 2.02 7.83 -6.36
N MET A 139 2.90 8.41 -7.19
CA MET A 139 2.49 9.35 -8.24
C MET A 139 1.55 8.67 -9.25
N GLY A 140 1.85 7.44 -9.66
CA GLY A 140 0.95 6.66 -10.50
C GLY A 140 -0.41 6.46 -9.83
N PHE A 141 -0.40 6.04 -8.56
CA PHE A 141 -1.62 5.86 -7.76
C PHE A 141 -2.43 7.17 -7.62
N MET A 142 -1.79 8.32 -7.63
CA MET A 142 -2.42 9.64 -7.65
C MET A 142 -3.01 9.97 -9.04
N ILE A 143 -2.29 9.67 -10.13
CA ILE A 143 -2.72 9.97 -11.49
C ILE A 143 -3.90 9.09 -11.92
N GLY A 144 -3.93 7.82 -11.48
CA GLY A 144 -4.97 6.85 -11.85
C GLY A 144 -6.40 7.34 -11.64
N PRO A 145 -6.76 7.88 -10.48
CA PRO A 145 -8.09 8.46 -10.24
C PRO A 145 -8.47 9.56 -11.21
N LEU A 146 -7.54 10.46 -11.57
CA LEU A 146 -7.81 11.51 -12.56
C LEU A 146 -8.14 10.95 -13.95
N LEU A 147 -7.45 9.87 -14.36
CA LEU A 147 -7.80 9.19 -15.60
C LEU A 147 -9.19 8.55 -15.49
N GLY A 148 -9.51 7.93 -14.36
CA GLY A 148 -10.82 7.36 -14.12
C GLY A 148 -11.95 8.39 -14.19
N THR A 149 -11.75 9.55 -13.58
CA THR A 149 -12.65 10.69 -13.65
C THR A 149 -12.87 11.14 -15.11
N ALA A 150 -11.76 11.34 -15.85
CA ALA A 150 -11.84 11.78 -17.24
C ALA A 150 -12.63 10.79 -18.12
N PHE A 151 -12.50 9.49 -17.89
CA PHE A 151 -13.29 8.48 -18.60
C PHE A 151 -14.77 8.50 -18.20
N LEU A 152 -15.08 8.61 -16.90
CA LEU A 152 -16.46 8.61 -16.42
C LEU A 152 -17.24 9.86 -16.86
N GLU A 153 -16.60 11.04 -16.88
CA GLU A 153 -17.26 12.30 -17.21
C GLU A 153 -17.42 12.53 -18.73
N ASN A 154 -16.46 12.05 -19.53
CA ASN A 154 -16.44 12.39 -20.96
C ASN A 154 -16.91 11.25 -21.88
N ILE A 155 -16.91 9.99 -21.44
CA ILE A 155 -17.12 8.83 -22.30
C ILE A 155 -18.24 7.90 -21.78
N GLU A 156 -18.78 8.16 -20.59
CA GLU A 156 -19.84 7.34 -19.94
C GLU A 156 -19.50 5.83 -19.87
N VAL A 157 -18.25 5.51 -19.54
CA VAL A 157 -17.79 4.12 -19.46
C VAL A 157 -18.27 3.44 -18.17
N THR A 158 -18.45 2.12 -18.23
CA THR A 158 -18.80 1.30 -17.08
C THR A 158 -17.56 0.98 -16.23
N TYR A 159 -17.76 0.60 -14.96
CA TYR A 159 -16.67 0.09 -14.10
C TYR A 159 -15.87 -1.05 -14.76
N ARG A 160 -16.57 -1.94 -15.50
CA ARG A 160 -15.96 -3.08 -16.20
C ARG A 160 -14.97 -2.61 -17.27
N ILE A 161 -15.34 -1.60 -18.05
CA ILE A 161 -14.46 -1.00 -19.08
C ILE A 161 -13.25 -0.33 -18.41
N LEU A 162 -13.45 0.37 -17.28
CA LEU A 162 -12.33 0.98 -16.54
C LEU A 162 -11.35 -0.08 -16.01
N PHE A 163 -11.83 -1.23 -15.56
CA PHE A 163 -10.97 -2.34 -15.16
C PHE A 163 -10.20 -2.93 -16.36
N GLN A 164 -10.82 -3.05 -17.54
CA GLN A 164 -10.11 -3.45 -18.75
C GLN A 164 -9.02 -2.45 -19.13
N ILE A 165 -9.33 -1.15 -19.12
CA ILE A 165 -8.33 -0.09 -19.37
C ILE A 165 -7.20 -0.19 -18.36
N ALA A 166 -7.49 -0.35 -17.07
CA ALA A 166 -6.48 -0.53 -16.02
C ALA A 166 -5.60 -1.76 -16.26
N ALA A 167 -6.18 -2.87 -16.73
CA ALA A 167 -5.46 -4.09 -17.10
C ALA A 167 -4.53 -3.85 -18.29
N PHE A 168 -4.97 -3.17 -19.34
CA PHE A 168 -4.14 -2.85 -20.50
C PHE A 168 -3.01 -1.87 -20.17
N ILE A 169 -3.28 -0.84 -19.34
CA ILE A 169 -2.24 0.04 -18.82
C ILE A 169 -1.19 -0.81 -18.10
N LEU A 170 -1.62 -1.73 -17.24
CA LEU A 170 -0.71 -2.57 -16.48
C LEU A 170 0.07 -3.54 -17.36
N ALA A 171 -0.49 -4.02 -18.47
CA ALA A 171 0.23 -4.86 -19.43
C ALA A 171 1.46 -4.13 -20.00
N ALA A 172 1.44 -2.80 -20.14
CA ALA A 172 2.62 -2.05 -20.55
C ALA A 172 3.80 -2.16 -19.54
N ALA A 173 3.51 -2.46 -18.26
CA ALA A 173 4.54 -2.72 -17.27
C ALA A 173 5.35 -4.00 -17.56
N ILE A 174 4.79 -4.98 -18.28
CA ILE A 174 5.49 -6.19 -18.72
C ILE A 174 6.67 -5.79 -19.63
N ILE A 175 6.42 -4.87 -20.57
CA ILE A 175 7.43 -4.40 -21.52
C ILE A 175 8.55 -3.67 -20.79
N THR A 176 8.21 -2.73 -19.90
CA THR A 176 9.22 -1.97 -19.15
C THR A 176 10.02 -2.86 -18.21
N ALA A 177 9.39 -3.87 -17.59
CA ALA A 177 10.06 -4.86 -16.77
C ALA A 177 11.05 -5.71 -17.60
N LEU A 178 10.65 -6.22 -18.76
CA LEU A 178 11.52 -7.00 -19.64
C LEU A 178 12.69 -6.18 -20.16
N LEU A 179 12.47 -4.92 -20.53
CA LEU A 179 13.53 -4.01 -20.98
C LEU A 179 14.54 -3.66 -19.86
N ALA A 180 14.15 -3.80 -18.59
CA ALA A 180 15.04 -3.66 -17.44
C ALA A 180 15.94 -4.89 -17.22
N SER A 181 15.80 -5.96 -18.01
CA SER A 181 16.59 -7.16 -17.89
C SER A 181 18.07 -6.91 -18.18
N ARG A 182 18.93 -7.38 -17.27
CA ARG A 182 20.39 -7.43 -17.41
C ARG A 182 20.91 -8.81 -17.06
N LYS A 183 22.17 -9.11 -17.45
CA LYS A 183 22.83 -10.36 -17.05
C LYS A 183 22.83 -10.49 -15.53
N LYS A 184 22.51 -11.67 -15.04
CA LYS A 184 22.42 -12.01 -13.61
C LYS A 184 23.76 -11.74 -12.92
N ILE A 185 23.77 -10.97 -11.86
CA ILE A 185 24.92 -10.82 -10.96
C ILE A 185 24.83 -11.91 -9.91
N LYS A 186 25.91 -12.70 -9.74
CA LYS A 186 25.97 -13.71 -8.66
C LYS A 186 25.83 -13.01 -7.31
N LYS A 187 24.76 -13.31 -6.57
CA LYS A 187 24.53 -12.82 -5.21
C LYS A 187 24.97 -13.86 -4.18
N GLN A 188 25.50 -13.38 -3.04
CA GLN A 188 25.63 -14.19 -1.85
C GLN A 188 24.24 -14.45 -1.27
N HIS A 189 23.94 -15.73 -1.00
CA HIS A 189 22.65 -16.17 -0.47
C HIS A 189 22.47 -15.70 0.98
N GLU A 190 21.60 -14.76 1.22
CA GLU A 190 21.00 -14.59 2.54
C GLU A 190 19.72 -15.43 2.62
N ARG A 191 19.75 -16.51 3.39
CA ARG A 191 18.57 -17.35 3.62
C ARG A 191 17.55 -16.57 4.47
N PHE A 192 16.29 -16.51 3.99
CA PHE A 192 15.18 -16.05 4.83
C PHE A 192 15.16 -16.86 6.13
N SER A 193 14.92 -16.19 7.25
CA SER A 193 14.86 -16.83 8.56
C SER A 193 13.68 -16.26 9.35
N PHE A 194 12.77 -17.13 9.77
CA PHE A 194 11.70 -16.79 10.72
C PHE A 194 12.23 -16.22 12.04
N SER A 195 13.53 -16.40 12.35
CA SER A 195 14.15 -15.79 13.54
C SER A 195 14.05 -14.26 13.52
N ALA A 196 14.03 -13.62 12.34
CA ALA A 196 13.89 -12.18 12.22
C ALA A 196 12.55 -11.65 12.75
N ILE A 197 11.47 -12.43 12.64
CA ILE A 197 10.17 -12.07 13.23
C ILE A 197 10.27 -12.03 14.77
N LYS A 198 11.08 -12.91 15.39
CA LYS A 198 11.33 -12.86 16.83
C LYS A 198 12.12 -11.60 17.22
N ASP A 199 13.03 -11.14 16.36
CA ASP A 199 13.78 -9.92 16.61
C ASP A 199 12.91 -8.67 16.57
N MET A 200 11.82 -8.68 15.77
CA MET A 200 10.84 -7.58 15.75
C MET A 200 10.16 -7.37 17.11
N ARG A 201 10.04 -8.41 17.95
CA ARG A 201 9.49 -8.29 19.32
C ARG A 201 10.24 -7.32 20.21
N LYS A 202 11.46 -6.90 19.83
CA LYS A 202 12.24 -5.87 20.52
C LYS A 202 11.71 -4.45 20.30
N PHE A 203 10.77 -4.27 19.38
CA PHE A 203 10.20 -2.97 18.96
C PHE A 203 8.67 -2.94 19.13
N PRO A 204 8.10 -3.30 20.29
CA PRO A 204 6.65 -3.44 20.43
C PRO A 204 5.91 -2.13 20.15
N GLU A 205 6.45 -0.98 20.54
CA GLU A 205 5.84 0.31 20.30
C GLU A 205 5.77 0.66 18.81
N VAL A 206 6.85 0.41 18.07
CA VAL A 206 6.90 0.63 16.62
C VAL A 206 5.93 -0.31 15.91
N ILE A 207 5.87 -1.59 16.31
CA ILE A 207 4.97 -2.58 15.75
C ILE A 207 3.51 -2.20 15.98
N THR A 208 3.17 -1.74 17.18
CA THR A 208 1.80 -1.31 17.52
C THR A 208 1.36 -0.15 16.64
N LEU A 209 2.21 0.86 16.48
CA LEU A 209 1.94 1.98 15.58
C LEU A 209 1.78 1.50 14.14
N LEU A 210 2.68 0.62 13.68
CA LEU A 210 2.67 0.08 12.33
C LEU A 210 1.39 -0.70 12.04
N ILE A 211 1.00 -1.63 12.91
CA ILE A 211 -0.23 -2.43 12.75
C ILE A 211 -1.45 -1.53 12.71
N PHE A 212 -1.55 -0.55 13.60
CA PHE A 212 -2.66 0.41 13.60
C PHE A 212 -2.76 1.16 12.27
N CYS A 213 -1.66 1.77 11.84
CA CYS A 213 -1.64 2.60 10.64
C CYS A 213 -1.94 1.78 9.39
N THR A 214 -1.36 0.58 9.28
CA THR A 214 -1.59 -0.31 8.13
C THR A 214 -2.99 -0.92 8.15
N SER A 215 -3.58 -1.19 9.32
CA SER A 215 -4.96 -1.64 9.43
C SER A 215 -5.94 -0.55 9.00
N ALA A 216 -5.74 0.68 9.46
CA ALA A 216 -6.52 1.83 9.01
C ALA A 216 -6.43 2.01 7.48
N PHE A 217 -5.23 1.88 6.92
CA PHE A 217 -5.03 1.97 5.47
C PHE A 217 -5.70 0.81 4.71
N GLY A 218 -5.70 -0.40 5.27
CA GLY A 218 -6.45 -1.54 4.70
C GLY A 218 -7.94 -1.23 4.57
N ILE A 219 -8.56 -0.62 5.59
CA ILE A 219 -9.96 -0.15 5.54
C ILE A 219 -10.16 0.91 4.47
N ILE A 220 -9.25 1.90 4.40
CA ILE A 220 -9.30 2.98 3.42
C ILE A 220 -9.29 2.45 1.98
N LEU A 221 -8.54 1.39 1.71
CA LEU A 221 -8.45 0.82 0.38
C LEU A 221 -9.61 -0.12 0.01
N THR A 222 -10.30 -0.73 1.00
CA THR A 222 -11.22 -1.85 0.72
C THR A 222 -12.67 -1.58 1.08
N ILE A 223 -12.93 -0.76 2.10
CA ILE A 223 -14.29 -0.53 2.61
C ILE A 223 -14.69 0.94 2.44
N PHE A 224 -13.75 1.86 2.63
CA PHE A 224 -14.03 3.29 2.64
C PHE A 224 -14.65 3.83 1.33
N PRO A 225 -14.28 3.38 0.11
CA PRO A 225 -14.96 3.84 -1.10
C PRO A 225 -16.44 3.47 -1.14
N ALA A 226 -16.81 2.28 -0.65
CA ALA A 226 -18.21 1.89 -0.56
C ALA A 226 -18.97 2.71 0.51
N PHE A 227 -18.32 3.04 1.63
CA PHE A 227 -18.86 3.94 2.64
C PHE A 227 -19.08 5.36 2.08
N LEU A 228 -18.13 5.92 1.34
CA LEU A 228 -18.29 7.23 0.68
C LEU A 228 -19.46 7.22 -0.29
N ASN A 229 -19.64 6.13 -1.02
CA ASN A 229 -20.77 5.98 -1.95
C ASN A 229 -22.12 5.92 -1.21
N ASP A 230 -22.19 5.21 -0.06
CA ASP A 230 -23.38 5.21 0.81
C ASP A 230 -23.69 6.58 1.41
N LYS A 231 -22.67 7.43 1.60
CA LYS A 231 -22.81 8.84 1.99
C LYS A 231 -23.21 9.76 0.83
N GLY A 232 -23.54 9.21 -0.35
CA GLY A 232 -24.01 9.95 -1.51
C GLY A 232 -22.91 10.48 -2.44
N MET A 233 -21.64 10.13 -2.21
CA MET A 233 -20.57 10.52 -3.12
C MET A 233 -20.67 9.67 -4.41
N SER A 234 -20.62 10.32 -5.56
CA SER A 234 -20.53 9.65 -6.85
C SER A 234 -19.18 8.94 -7.04
N ALA A 235 -19.08 8.03 -8.00
CA ALA A 235 -17.80 7.40 -8.35
C ALA A 235 -16.73 8.44 -8.71
N THR A 236 -17.12 9.50 -9.41
CA THR A 236 -16.23 10.62 -9.76
C THR A 236 -15.74 11.38 -8.54
N ASP A 237 -16.65 11.71 -7.60
CA ASP A 237 -16.27 12.37 -6.34
C ASP A 237 -15.25 11.53 -5.57
N ILE A 238 -15.48 10.22 -5.49
CA ILE A 238 -14.58 9.28 -4.81
C ILE A 238 -13.21 9.26 -5.48
N LEU A 239 -13.14 9.28 -6.81
CA LEU A 239 -11.87 9.37 -7.52
C LEU A 239 -11.14 10.70 -7.24
N TYR A 240 -11.84 11.85 -7.21
CA TYR A 240 -11.23 13.13 -6.80
C TYR A 240 -10.72 13.09 -5.36
N LEU A 241 -11.45 12.46 -4.45
CA LEU A 241 -11.02 12.27 -3.07
C LEU A 241 -9.74 11.42 -2.97
N TYR A 242 -9.65 10.35 -3.76
CA TYR A 242 -8.44 9.51 -3.80
C TYR A 242 -7.28 10.19 -4.53
N PHE A 243 -7.54 11.08 -5.45
CA PHE A 243 -6.51 11.97 -6.01
C PHE A 243 -5.93 12.91 -4.93
N ALA A 244 -6.79 13.57 -4.13
CA ALA A 244 -6.35 14.40 -3.01
C ALA A 244 -5.55 13.60 -1.96
N PHE A 245 -6.00 12.39 -1.64
CA PHE A 245 -5.27 11.43 -0.83
C PHE A 245 -3.87 11.14 -1.41
N GLY A 246 -3.77 10.92 -2.72
CA GLY A 246 -2.53 10.69 -3.44
C GLY A 246 -1.57 11.89 -3.37
N ILE A 247 -2.08 13.12 -3.54
CA ILE A 247 -1.29 14.37 -3.39
C ILE A 247 -0.65 14.43 -2.01
N SER A 248 -1.44 14.24 -0.96
CA SER A 248 -0.95 14.25 0.42
C SER A 248 0.16 13.24 0.64
N ARG A 249 0.03 12.04 0.06
CA ARG A 249 1.04 10.98 0.13
C ARG A 249 2.35 11.36 -0.56
N VAL A 250 2.26 11.92 -1.77
CA VAL A 250 3.45 12.37 -2.53
C VAL A 250 4.18 13.46 -1.76
N ILE A 251 3.46 14.46 -1.25
CA ILE A 251 4.04 15.56 -0.46
C ILE A 251 4.72 15.02 0.80
N SER A 252 4.06 14.11 1.52
CA SER A 252 4.62 13.49 2.74
C SER A 252 5.93 12.75 2.45
N LEU A 253 5.98 11.95 1.40
CA LEU A 253 7.19 11.22 1.00
C LEU A 253 8.31 12.16 0.53
N ALA A 254 7.98 13.21 -0.23
CA ALA A 254 8.95 14.20 -0.66
C ALA A 254 9.59 14.97 0.53
N LEU A 255 8.83 15.16 1.60
CA LEU A 255 9.28 15.82 2.82
C LEU A 255 9.80 14.87 3.90
N ALA A 256 9.81 13.55 3.68
CA ALA A 256 10.18 12.54 4.68
C ALA A 256 11.55 12.82 5.31
N GLY A 257 12.56 13.26 4.54
CA GLY A 257 13.86 13.62 5.06
C GLY A 257 13.85 14.81 6.04
N LYS A 258 12.92 15.75 5.90
CA LYS A 258 12.73 16.84 6.87
C LYS A 258 12.05 16.33 8.13
N PHE A 259 11.08 15.46 7.99
CA PHE A 259 10.34 14.83 9.09
C PHE A 259 11.20 13.86 9.90
N ALA A 260 12.16 13.18 9.28
CA ALA A 260 13.09 12.28 9.94
C ALA A 260 14.00 12.99 11.00
N LYS A 261 14.16 14.31 10.92
CA LYS A 261 14.90 15.09 11.94
C LYS A 261 14.19 15.08 13.31
N ARG A 262 12.90 14.80 13.35
CA ARG A 262 12.05 14.75 14.55
C ARG A 262 11.13 13.53 14.50
N THR A 263 11.72 12.35 14.34
CA THR A 263 11.02 11.09 14.06
C THR A 263 9.88 10.80 15.01
N SER A 264 10.09 10.85 16.33
CA SER A 264 9.05 10.57 17.32
C SER A 264 7.89 11.55 17.25
N GLN A 265 8.18 12.85 17.12
CA GLN A 265 7.14 13.88 17.00
C GLN A 265 6.32 13.71 15.72
N THR A 266 7.00 13.37 14.62
CA THR A 266 6.33 13.12 13.34
C THR A 266 5.44 11.88 13.40
N LEU A 267 5.89 10.78 14.01
CA LEU A 267 5.06 9.58 14.18
C LEU A 267 3.84 9.84 15.08
N ILE A 268 4.00 10.61 16.15
CA ILE A 268 2.88 11.03 17.01
C ILE A 268 1.87 11.86 16.19
N ALA A 269 2.34 12.87 15.46
CA ALA A 269 1.49 13.72 14.62
C ALA A 269 0.80 12.90 13.50
N ALA A 270 1.51 11.94 12.90
CA ALA A 270 0.98 11.06 11.87
C ALA A 270 -0.12 10.13 12.42
N THR A 271 0.09 9.51 13.60
CA THR A 271 -0.94 8.69 14.25
C THR A 271 -2.18 9.52 14.58
N LEU A 272 -1.98 10.71 15.14
CA LEU A 272 -3.07 11.62 15.46
C LEU A 272 -3.81 12.08 14.19
N ALA A 273 -3.09 12.39 13.11
CA ALA A 273 -3.70 12.78 11.84
C ALA A 273 -4.57 11.65 11.24
N VAL A 274 -4.13 10.40 11.28
CA VAL A 274 -4.96 9.25 10.88
C VAL A 274 -6.21 9.15 11.76
N SER A 275 -6.06 9.28 13.08
CA SER A 275 -7.17 9.19 14.03
C SER A 275 -8.20 10.31 13.83
N ILE A 276 -7.74 11.56 13.64
CA ILE A 276 -8.60 12.71 13.36
C ILE A 276 -9.28 12.53 11.99
N GLY A 277 -8.56 12.08 10.97
CA GLY A 277 -9.14 11.81 9.64
C GLY A 277 -10.26 10.77 9.68
N LEU A 278 -10.06 9.68 10.43
CA LEU A 278 -11.12 8.69 10.68
C LEU A 278 -12.30 9.28 11.44
N GLY A 279 -12.06 10.09 12.48
CA GLY A 279 -13.09 10.77 13.23
C GLY A 279 -13.89 11.79 12.40
N ILE A 280 -13.22 12.59 11.56
CA ILE A 280 -13.88 13.50 10.62
C ILE A 280 -14.78 12.73 9.67
N SER A 281 -14.34 11.56 9.17
CA SER A 281 -15.13 10.74 8.25
C SER A 281 -16.49 10.31 8.81
N VAL A 282 -16.62 10.21 10.13
CA VAL A 282 -17.89 9.85 10.82
C VAL A 282 -18.93 10.96 10.69
N VAL A 283 -18.49 12.21 10.86
CA VAL A 283 -19.38 13.39 10.89
C VAL A 283 -19.41 14.14 9.55
N ALA A 284 -18.62 13.68 8.58
CA ALA A 284 -18.55 14.31 7.27
C ALA A 284 -19.85 14.12 6.49
N ASP A 285 -20.31 15.20 5.88
CA ASP A 285 -21.50 15.28 5.01
C ASP A 285 -21.19 15.92 3.64
N SER A 286 -19.94 16.38 3.43
CA SER A 286 -19.53 17.07 2.21
C SER A 286 -18.21 16.52 1.66
N ILE A 287 -18.02 16.66 0.35
CA ILE A 287 -16.80 16.24 -0.35
C ILE A 287 -15.54 16.92 0.25
N ILE A 288 -15.68 18.18 0.70
CA ILE A 288 -14.57 18.93 1.31
C ILE A 288 -14.14 18.28 2.63
N MET A 289 -15.09 17.91 3.49
CA MET A 289 -14.80 17.25 4.76
C MET A 289 -14.15 15.88 4.56
N PHE A 290 -14.66 15.07 3.62
CA PHE A 290 -14.02 13.81 3.24
C PHE A 290 -12.64 14.02 2.64
N GLY A 291 -12.44 15.09 1.86
CA GLY A 291 -11.14 15.48 1.32
C GLY A 291 -10.12 15.79 2.42
N ILE A 292 -10.50 16.58 3.42
CA ILE A 292 -9.67 16.88 4.60
C ILE A 292 -9.32 15.58 5.34
N ALA A 293 -10.30 14.70 5.57
CA ALA A 293 -10.10 13.43 6.23
C ALA A 293 -9.07 12.58 5.49
N LEU A 294 -9.21 12.41 4.16
CA LEU A 294 -8.29 11.63 3.34
C LEU A 294 -6.90 12.24 3.24
N VAL A 295 -6.79 13.57 3.18
CA VAL A 295 -5.49 14.28 3.20
C VAL A 295 -4.75 14.01 4.50
N LEU A 296 -5.43 14.06 5.65
CA LEU A 296 -4.84 13.73 6.96
C LEU A 296 -4.41 12.26 7.03
N MET A 297 -5.26 11.35 6.58
CA MET A 297 -4.94 9.91 6.54
C MET A 297 -3.79 9.60 5.57
N GLY A 298 -3.75 10.26 4.41
CA GLY A 298 -2.69 10.12 3.41
C GLY A 298 -1.33 10.59 3.92
N PHE A 299 -1.29 11.72 4.60
CA PHE A 299 -0.09 12.22 5.28
C PHE A 299 0.40 11.20 6.31
N GLY A 300 -0.47 10.80 7.23
CA GLY A 300 -0.14 9.86 8.29
C GLY A 300 0.42 8.57 7.74
N PHE A 301 -0.31 7.88 6.86
CA PHE A 301 0.10 6.60 6.30
C PHE A 301 1.46 6.67 5.59
N SER A 302 1.70 7.66 4.75
CA SER A 302 2.89 7.69 3.90
C SER A 302 4.19 7.94 4.66
N ILE A 303 4.12 8.66 5.77
CA ILE A 303 5.30 8.96 6.58
C ILE A 303 5.71 7.80 7.51
N PHE A 304 4.76 6.91 7.83
CA PHE A 304 5.02 5.78 8.73
C PHE A 304 6.08 4.83 8.19
N PHE A 305 5.95 4.43 6.91
CA PHE A 305 6.84 3.43 6.31
C PHE A 305 8.34 3.81 6.44
N PRO A 306 8.80 4.96 5.93
CA PRO A 306 10.22 5.29 6.00
C PRO A 306 10.71 5.49 7.43
N LEU A 307 9.92 6.12 8.32
CA LEU A 307 10.37 6.46 9.65
C LEU A 307 10.44 5.23 10.58
N THR A 308 9.43 4.35 10.54
CA THR A 308 9.42 3.15 11.38
C THR A 308 10.47 2.15 10.93
N LEU A 309 10.69 2.01 9.63
CA LEU A 309 11.74 1.16 9.09
C LEU A 309 13.14 1.68 9.51
N GLU A 310 13.37 3.00 9.47
CA GLU A 310 14.61 3.61 9.92
C GLU A 310 14.90 3.36 11.41
N ILE A 311 13.89 3.49 12.28
CA ILE A 311 14.04 3.18 13.70
C ILE A 311 14.52 1.74 13.90
N ILE A 312 13.89 0.78 13.20
CA ILE A 312 14.22 -0.63 13.34
C ILE A 312 15.63 -0.90 12.80
N LEU A 313 15.94 -0.42 11.59
CA LEU A 313 17.24 -0.65 10.96
C LEU A 313 18.39 0.00 11.73
N SER A 314 18.22 1.21 12.27
CA SER A 314 19.24 1.90 13.06
C SER A 314 19.61 1.16 14.36
N LYS A 315 18.67 0.38 14.91
CA LYS A 315 18.83 -0.42 16.14
C LYS A 315 19.22 -1.87 15.88
N THR A 316 19.39 -2.24 14.62
CA THR A 316 19.68 -3.62 14.19
C THR A 316 21.15 -3.74 13.77
N LYS A 317 21.79 -4.89 14.06
CA LYS A 317 23.17 -5.17 13.67
C LYS A 317 23.34 -5.14 12.14
N LYS A 318 24.43 -4.55 11.66
CA LYS A 318 24.83 -4.59 10.25
C LYS A 318 24.93 -6.07 9.79
N GLY A 319 24.43 -6.36 8.58
CA GLY A 319 24.48 -7.71 7.99
C GLY A 319 23.20 -8.54 8.09
N ILE A 320 22.19 -8.11 8.89
CA ILE A 320 20.87 -8.77 8.97
C ILE A 320 19.72 -7.88 8.48
N SER A 321 20.03 -6.79 7.81
CA SER A 321 19.04 -5.81 7.36
C SER A 321 17.98 -6.39 6.41
N GLY A 322 18.37 -7.27 5.47
CA GLY A 322 17.43 -7.91 4.54
C GLY A 322 16.40 -8.79 5.24
N LYS A 323 16.81 -9.54 6.28
CA LYS A 323 15.90 -10.38 7.08
C LYS A 323 14.91 -9.53 7.89
N ILE A 324 15.38 -8.42 8.42
CA ILE A 324 14.54 -7.49 9.19
C ILE A 324 13.54 -6.79 8.28
N ILE A 325 13.94 -6.38 7.08
CA ILE A 325 13.02 -5.78 6.09
C ILE A 325 11.92 -6.79 5.73
N GLY A 326 12.27 -8.05 5.45
CA GLY A 326 11.27 -9.09 5.17
C GLY A 326 10.29 -9.33 6.33
N ALA A 327 10.77 -9.33 7.58
CA ALA A 327 9.91 -9.45 8.76
C ALA A 327 9.02 -8.21 8.94
N TYR A 328 9.54 -7.02 8.65
CA TYR A 328 8.80 -5.77 8.65
C TYR A 328 7.65 -5.80 7.62
N GLU A 329 7.92 -6.20 6.37
CA GLU A 329 6.92 -6.34 5.33
C GLU A 329 5.82 -7.34 5.68
N THR A 330 6.16 -8.45 6.35
CA THR A 330 5.17 -9.40 6.85
C THR A 330 4.22 -8.76 7.87
N ILE A 331 4.74 -7.98 8.82
CA ILE A 331 3.93 -7.25 9.82
C ILE A 331 3.09 -6.16 9.14
N PHE A 332 3.66 -5.48 8.16
CA PHE A 332 2.98 -4.48 7.35
C PHE A 332 1.76 -5.08 6.62
N GLY A 333 1.97 -6.22 5.95
CA GLY A 333 0.90 -6.97 5.27
C GLY A 333 -0.16 -7.52 6.23
N LEU A 334 0.24 -7.94 7.44
CA LEU A 334 -0.68 -8.38 8.49
C LEU A 334 -1.65 -7.26 8.89
N GLY A 335 -1.16 -6.04 9.10
CA GLY A 335 -2.02 -4.90 9.40
C GLY A 335 -3.02 -4.63 8.26
N TRP A 336 -2.56 -4.65 7.01
CA TRP A 336 -3.45 -4.49 5.86
C TRP A 336 -4.57 -5.53 5.80
N ALA A 337 -4.31 -6.76 6.22
CA ALA A 337 -5.30 -7.82 6.28
C ALA A 337 -6.28 -7.63 7.46
N ILE A 338 -5.78 -7.26 8.65
CA ILE A 338 -6.58 -7.08 9.88
C ILE A 338 -7.67 -6.03 9.67
N GLY A 339 -7.31 -4.87 9.10
CA GLY A 339 -8.23 -3.75 8.95
C GLY A 339 -9.56 -4.12 8.29
N PRO A 340 -9.56 -4.55 7.03
CA PRO A 340 -10.80 -4.92 6.35
C PRO A 340 -11.49 -6.16 6.92
N THR A 341 -10.73 -7.14 7.42
CA THR A 341 -11.30 -8.36 8.01
C THR A 341 -12.12 -8.07 9.25
N ILE A 342 -11.72 -7.09 10.06
CA ILE A 342 -12.46 -6.65 11.24
C ILE A 342 -13.47 -5.58 10.86
N GLY A 343 -13.09 -4.62 10.03
CA GLY A 343 -13.92 -3.49 9.66
C GLY A 343 -15.17 -3.89 8.90
N GLY A 344 -15.11 -4.84 7.96
CA GLY A 344 -16.25 -5.30 7.17
C GLY A 344 -17.39 -5.84 8.02
N PRO A 345 -17.17 -6.86 8.86
CA PRO A 345 -18.21 -7.38 9.77
C PRO A 345 -18.74 -6.35 10.78
N ILE A 346 -17.88 -5.45 11.28
CA ILE A 346 -18.31 -4.36 12.16
C ILE A 346 -19.27 -3.43 11.42
N THR A 347 -18.92 -3.01 10.20
CA THR A 347 -19.81 -2.19 9.35
C THR A 347 -21.15 -2.87 9.14
N GLN A 348 -21.13 -4.16 8.80
CA GLN A 348 -22.34 -4.94 8.52
C GLN A 348 -23.27 -5.07 9.74
N SER A 349 -22.70 -5.21 10.94
CA SER A 349 -23.47 -5.54 12.15
C SER A 349 -23.87 -4.32 12.98
N PHE A 350 -23.05 -3.26 12.97
CA PHE A 350 -23.15 -2.11 13.87
C PHE A 350 -23.32 -0.76 13.19
N GLY A 351 -23.34 -0.75 11.84
CA GLY A 351 -23.54 0.45 11.04
C GLY A 351 -22.26 0.97 10.36
N ASN A 352 -22.48 1.76 9.31
CA ASN A 352 -21.43 2.16 8.36
C ASN A 352 -20.30 3.00 8.97
N GLU A 353 -20.58 3.78 10.00
CA GLU A 353 -19.63 4.67 10.69
C GLU A 353 -18.81 3.93 11.77
N THR A 354 -19.34 2.85 12.31
CA THR A 354 -18.80 2.20 13.53
C THR A 354 -17.32 1.82 13.42
N PRO A 355 -16.80 1.23 12.33
CA PRO A 355 -15.38 0.91 12.25
C PRO A 355 -14.50 2.16 12.31
N TYR A 356 -14.92 3.28 11.73
CA TYR A 356 -14.16 4.54 11.77
C TYR A 356 -14.12 5.14 13.16
N ILE A 357 -15.24 5.07 13.92
CA ILE A 357 -15.30 5.48 15.34
C ILE A 357 -14.32 4.64 16.17
N ILE A 358 -14.40 3.31 16.04
CA ILE A 358 -13.54 2.39 16.79
C ILE A 358 -12.06 2.64 16.47
N PHE A 359 -11.70 2.73 15.19
CA PHE A 359 -10.31 2.97 14.79
C PHE A 359 -9.83 4.39 15.18
N ALA A 360 -10.69 5.41 15.17
CA ALA A 360 -10.35 6.73 15.66
C ALA A 360 -10.02 6.71 17.16
N ILE A 361 -10.85 6.05 17.98
CA ILE A 361 -10.63 5.90 19.43
C ILE A 361 -9.35 5.11 19.72
N ILE A 362 -9.16 3.96 19.06
CA ILE A 362 -7.92 3.17 19.17
C ILE A 362 -6.72 4.03 18.80
N GLY A 363 -6.82 4.81 17.72
CA GLY A 363 -5.74 5.69 17.26
C GLY A 363 -5.38 6.79 18.27
N VAL A 364 -6.35 7.34 18.99
CA VAL A 364 -6.08 8.26 20.11
C VAL A 364 -5.31 7.54 21.22
N GLY A 365 -5.73 6.33 21.60
CA GLY A 365 -5.01 5.50 22.58
C GLY A 365 -3.57 5.20 22.15
N ILE A 366 -3.37 4.86 20.88
CA ILE A 366 -2.03 4.62 20.31
C ILE A 366 -1.22 5.92 20.24
N THR A 367 -1.84 7.06 19.99
CA THR A 367 -1.16 8.37 20.05
C THR A 367 -0.65 8.65 21.46
N ILE A 368 -1.45 8.36 22.49
CA ILE A 368 -1.03 8.50 23.90
C ILE A 368 0.14 7.55 24.18
N LEU A 369 0.07 6.29 23.74
CA LEU A 369 1.17 5.33 23.85
C LEU A 369 2.45 5.87 23.17
N ALA A 370 2.33 6.44 21.97
CA ALA A 370 3.45 7.03 21.24
C ALA A 370 4.08 8.23 21.99
N ILE A 371 3.27 9.06 22.65
CA ILE A 371 3.75 10.18 23.48
C ILE A 371 4.54 9.64 24.68
N ILE A 372 4.00 8.66 25.40
CA ILE A 372 4.66 8.03 26.56
C ILE A 372 5.97 7.38 26.13
N SER A 373 5.96 6.70 24.99
CA SER A 373 7.10 5.92 24.48
C SER A 373 8.01 6.71 23.54
N ARG A 374 7.91 8.03 23.47
CA ARG A 374 8.58 8.89 22.47
C ARG A 374 10.10 8.63 22.34
N LYS A 375 10.80 8.34 23.44
CA LYS A 375 12.25 8.04 23.42
C LYS A 375 12.57 6.74 22.66
N LYS A 376 11.67 5.75 22.66
CA LYS A 376 11.83 4.49 21.95
C LYS A 376 11.54 4.62 20.45
N LEU A 377 10.81 5.68 20.07
CA LEU A 377 10.46 6.02 18.68
C LEU A 377 11.52 6.91 18.00
N GLU A 378 12.71 7.03 18.54
CA GLU A 378 13.83 7.70 17.90
C GLU A 378 14.82 6.67 17.34
N PRO A 379 15.37 6.90 16.13
CA PRO A 379 16.46 6.09 15.62
C PRO A 379 17.72 6.30 16.48
N LEU A 380 18.62 5.30 16.49
CA LEU A 380 19.94 5.51 17.08
C LEU A 380 20.69 6.56 16.25
N LYS A 381 21.14 7.63 16.90
CA LYS A 381 22.06 8.58 16.27
C LYS A 381 23.38 7.87 16.05
N ILE A 382 23.77 7.72 14.80
CA ILE A 382 25.14 7.31 14.48
C ILE A 382 26.01 8.50 14.93
N SER A 383 26.82 8.30 15.98
CA SER A 383 27.90 9.25 16.30
C SER A 383 28.81 9.33 15.08
N GLU A 384 28.83 10.50 14.44
CA GLU A 384 29.75 10.84 13.35
C GLU A 384 31.21 10.59 13.75
#